data_2c20d02942e2d01897fd601dcb1c9077
#
_entry.id   2c20d02942e2d01897fd601dcb1c9077
#
_cell.length_a   1.000
_cell.length_b   1.000
_cell.length_c   1.000
_cell.angle_alpha   90.00
_cell.angle_beta   90.00
_cell.angle_gamma   90.00
#
_symmetry.space_group_name_H-M   'P 1'
#
loop_
_entity.id
_entity.type
_entity.pdbx_description
1 polymer ?
#
loop_
_entity_poly.entity_id
_entity_poly.type
_entity_poly.pdbx_seq_one_letter_code
_entity_poly.pdbx_strand_id
1 'polypeptide(L)'
;MFYTNDPYFQVKEHIIPLKGLEKEETVFQISDLHLIYSNENSTEEWKAFAEKQRNAWKGVRISFAQLYGDAYDEPHLIQPEEALSKYVSLVNEKKPGGFLMTGDMLNDFNKETIDFLGDALGEVTVPYMWVRGNHEVGNDEFYLPYTGSDLVRIMRVGKVSLLGIDNSRKKIPKELAGAVKACAAEESRIGNIPVLAMHIPVKTPYNTAETSIFDPYFLLGGDDVDPESAEFLAYLQEDSCPIALILCGHVHGHHISEFAPGKKQLCCSSAMVGSCALLRFIPA
;
A
#
# COMPACT_ATOMS: atom_id res chain seq x y z
N MET A 1 20.50 -8.22 -1.86
CA MET A 1 19.51 -9.26 -1.55
C MET A 1 18.84 -8.89 -0.23
N PHE A 2 17.52 -8.69 -0.24
CA PHE A 2 16.74 -8.25 0.92
C PHE A 2 16.30 -9.44 1.81
N TYR A 3 17.16 -10.38 2.08
CA TYR A 3 16.83 -11.44 3.02
C TYR A 3 16.99 -10.94 4.46
N THR A 4 15.98 -11.17 5.28
CA THR A 4 16.11 -11.09 6.71
C THR A 4 16.31 -12.50 7.24
N ASN A 5 17.15 -12.66 8.27
CA ASN A 5 17.26 -13.91 9.00
C ASN A 5 16.17 -14.04 10.08
N ASP A 6 15.25 -13.08 10.13
CA ASP A 6 14.15 -13.07 11.08
C ASP A 6 13.03 -13.97 10.53
N PRO A 7 12.72 -15.10 11.17
CA PRO A 7 11.73 -16.06 10.68
C PRO A 7 10.30 -15.51 10.66
N TYR A 8 10.07 -14.36 11.33
CA TYR A 8 8.75 -13.71 11.43
C TYR A 8 8.59 -12.56 10.47
N PHE A 9 9.59 -12.29 9.66
CA PHE A 9 9.63 -11.16 8.76
C PHE A 9 9.81 -11.65 7.32
N GLN A 10 8.72 -11.61 6.55
CA GLN A 10 8.69 -12.14 5.19
C GLN A 10 8.79 -11.03 4.15
N VAL A 11 9.92 -10.97 3.47
CA VAL A 11 10.08 -10.09 2.30
C VAL A 11 9.78 -10.85 1.03
N LYS A 12 8.66 -10.53 0.37
CA LYS A 12 8.30 -11.08 -0.94
C LYS A 12 8.94 -10.24 -2.03
N GLU A 13 9.86 -10.83 -2.78
CA GLU A 13 10.52 -10.16 -3.89
C GLU A 13 9.70 -10.31 -5.18
N HIS A 14 9.46 -9.19 -5.87
CA HIS A 14 8.79 -9.14 -7.15
C HIS A 14 9.70 -8.54 -8.21
N ILE A 15 10.00 -9.30 -9.23
CA ILE A 15 10.73 -8.85 -10.42
C ILE A 15 9.69 -8.39 -11.45
N ILE A 16 9.69 -7.09 -11.76
CA ILE A 16 8.69 -6.44 -12.60
C ILE A 16 9.38 -5.82 -13.80
N PRO A 17 9.32 -6.45 -14.99
CA PRO A 17 9.85 -5.86 -16.20
C PRO A 17 9.04 -4.63 -16.60
N LEU A 18 9.71 -3.49 -16.82
CA LEU A 18 9.09 -2.25 -17.28
C LEU A 18 9.75 -1.77 -18.57
N LYS A 19 8.94 -1.60 -19.61
CA LYS A 19 9.42 -1.11 -20.90
C LYS A 19 9.89 0.35 -20.78
N GLY A 20 11.08 0.63 -21.27
CA GLY A 20 11.69 1.98 -21.20
C GLY A 20 12.55 2.23 -19.96
N LEU A 21 12.63 1.27 -19.05
CA LEU A 21 13.57 1.33 -17.95
C LEU A 21 14.98 0.96 -18.46
N GLU A 22 16.02 1.67 -17.99
CA GLU A 22 17.41 1.50 -18.44
C GLU A 22 18.26 0.72 -17.43
N LYS A 23 17.90 0.79 -16.15
CA LYS A 23 18.58 0.10 -15.05
C LYS A 23 17.55 -0.35 -14.02
N GLU A 24 17.96 -1.27 -13.16
CA GLU A 24 17.12 -1.71 -12.06
C GLU A 24 16.86 -0.57 -11.07
N GLU A 25 15.58 -0.45 -10.66
CA GLU A 25 15.13 0.43 -9.58
C GLU A 25 14.38 -0.40 -8.54
N THR A 26 14.49 -0.02 -7.27
CA THR A 26 13.88 -0.79 -6.18
C THR A 26 12.98 0.06 -5.31
N VAL A 27 11.82 -0.48 -4.95
CA VAL A 27 10.89 0.10 -3.99
C VAL A 27 10.54 -0.94 -2.95
N PHE A 28 10.61 -0.55 -1.68
CA PHE A 28 10.13 -1.37 -0.59
C PHE A 28 8.69 -0.97 -0.27
N GLN A 29 7.77 -1.94 -0.24
CA GLN A 29 6.35 -1.69 -0.01
C GLN A 29 5.85 -2.43 1.23
N ILE A 30 5.10 -1.70 2.06
CA ILE A 30 4.26 -2.26 3.12
C ILE A 30 2.82 -1.75 2.95
N SER A 31 1.87 -2.46 3.54
CA SER A 31 0.46 -2.10 3.58
C SER A 31 -0.20 -2.71 4.81
N ASP A 32 -1.33 -2.14 5.24
CA ASP A 32 -2.19 -2.77 6.24
C ASP A 32 -1.44 -3.15 7.53
N LEU A 33 -0.75 -2.18 8.13
CA LEU A 33 -0.04 -2.36 9.39
C LEU A 33 -1.01 -2.39 10.59
N HIS A 34 -2.12 -1.65 10.50
CA HIS A 34 -3.14 -1.54 11.55
C HIS A 34 -2.54 -1.27 12.92
N LEU A 35 -1.66 -0.27 12.98
CA LEU A 35 -0.99 0.14 14.21
C LEU A 35 -2.00 0.64 15.23
N ILE A 36 -1.90 0.16 16.47
CA ILE A 36 -2.59 0.68 17.64
C ILE A 36 -1.56 0.83 18.76
N TYR A 37 -1.14 2.06 18.99
CA TYR A 37 -0.14 2.35 19.98
C TYR A 37 -0.77 2.89 21.26
N SER A 38 -0.27 2.43 22.41
CA SER A 38 -0.55 3.00 23.72
C SER A 38 0.71 2.93 24.59
N ASN A 39 0.90 3.91 25.46
CA ASN A 39 2.04 3.99 26.35
C ASN A 39 1.60 4.34 27.80
N GLU A 40 2.55 4.59 28.66
CA GLU A 40 2.29 4.93 30.08
C GLU A 40 1.44 6.20 30.24
N ASN A 41 1.54 7.15 29.33
CA ASN A 41 0.82 8.44 29.34
C ASN A 41 -0.57 8.35 28.73
N SER A 42 -0.90 7.25 28.04
CA SER A 42 -2.22 7.02 27.45
C SER A 42 -3.29 6.93 28.54
N THR A 43 -4.52 7.40 28.24
CA THR A 43 -5.65 7.24 29.14
C THR A 43 -5.96 5.76 29.37
N GLU A 44 -6.49 5.43 30.55
CA GLU A 44 -6.87 4.04 30.84
C GLU A 44 -7.94 3.51 29.88
N GLU A 45 -8.83 4.39 29.40
CA GLU A 45 -9.83 4.05 28.38
C GLU A 45 -9.16 3.65 27.06
N TRP A 46 -8.17 4.44 26.59
CA TRP A 46 -7.43 4.12 25.37
C TRP A 46 -6.59 2.85 25.51
N LYS A 47 -5.91 2.65 26.64
CA LYS A 47 -5.16 1.42 26.93
C LYS A 47 -6.05 0.18 26.83
N ALA A 48 -7.22 0.23 27.46
CA ALA A 48 -8.19 -0.87 27.43
C ALA A 48 -8.73 -1.11 26.02
N PHE A 49 -9.02 -0.04 25.26
CA PHE A 49 -9.42 -0.13 23.86
C PHE A 49 -8.32 -0.75 23.00
N ALA A 50 -7.09 -0.27 23.09
CA ALA A 50 -5.95 -0.76 22.34
C ALA A 50 -5.69 -2.25 22.61
N GLU A 51 -5.74 -2.67 23.87
CA GLU A 51 -5.59 -4.08 24.25
C GLU A 51 -6.73 -4.94 23.65
N LYS A 52 -7.97 -4.48 23.75
CA LYS A 52 -9.13 -5.17 23.15
C LYS A 52 -8.95 -5.34 21.65
N GLN A 53 -8.52 -4.30 20.94
CA GLN A 53 -8.31 -4.33 19.50
C GLN A 53 -7.16 -5.28 19.11
N ARG A 54 -6.02 -5.21 19.80
CA ARG A 54 -4.90 -6.14 19.57
C ARG A 54 -5.34 -7.61 19.72
N ASN A 55 -6.17 -7.91 20.74
CA ASN A 55 -6.70 -9.25 20.95
C ASN A 55 -7.69 -9.66 19.88
N ALA A 56 -8.57 -8.75 19.43
CA ALA A 56 -9.50 -9.01 18.34
C ALA A 56 -8.76 -9.29 17.01
N TRP A 57 -7.76 -8.49 16.70
CA TRP A 57 -6.96 -8.65 15.48
C TRP A 57 -6.03 -9.86 15.50
N LYS A 58 -5.72 -10.43 16.66
CA LYS A 58 -4.86 -11.61 16.76
C LYS A 58 -5.39 -12.78 15.92
N GLY A 59 -6.67 -13.11 16.06
CA GLY A 59 -7.30 -14.18 15.27
C GLY A 59 -7.38 -13.86 13.78
N VAL A 60 -7.66 -12.61 13.44
CA VAL A 60 -7.69 -12.11 12.06
C VAL A 60 -6.31 -12.26 11.41
N ARG A 61 -5.24 -11.83 12.09
CA ARG A 61 -3.85 -11.96 11.61
C ARG A 61 -3.49 -13.40 11.30
N ILE A 62 -3.79 -14.34 12.21
CA ILE A 62 -3.54 -15.77 12.00
C ILE A 62 -4.31 -16.28 10.78
N SER A 63 -5.60 -15.93 10.66
CA SER A 63 -6.43 -16.38 9.54
C SER A 63 -5.91 -15.89 8.20
N PHE A 64 -5.50 -14.62 8.12
CA PHE A 64 -4.94 -14.07 6.87
C PHE A 64 -3.58 -14.69 6.53
N ALA A 65 -2.70 -14.87 7.51
CA ALA A 65 -1.43 -15.53 7.28
C ALA A 65 -1.61 -16.95 6.72
N GLN A 66 -2.55 -17.71 7.27
CA GLN A 66 -2.88 -19.06 6.81
C GLN A 66 -3.53 -19.07 5.43
N LEU A 67 -4.50 -18.17 5.19
CA LEU A 67 -5.25 -18.10 3.94
C LEU A 67 -4.35 -17.78 2.74
N TYR A 68 -3.39 -16.89 2.92
CA TYR A 68 -2.52 -16.43 1.85
C TYR A 68 -1.15 -17.11 1.82
N GLY A 69 -0.98 -18.17 2.61
CA GLY A 69 0.23 -18.99 2.62
C GLY A 69 1.45 -18.29 3.22
N ASP A 70 1.24 -17.26 4.00
CA ASP A 70 2.30 -16.65 4.80
C ASP A 70 2.60 -17.61 5.97
N ALA A 71 3.86 -18.05 6.10
CA ALA A 71 4.25 -18.94 7.18
C ALA A 71 4.17 -18.20 8.52
N TYR A 72 3.21 -18.61 9.35
CA TYR A 72 2.95 -17.93 10.60
C TYR A 72 2.41 -18.88 11.66
N ASP A 73 2.99 -18.84 12.85
CA ASP A 73 2.42 -19.51 14.00
C ASP A 73 2.15 -18.52 15.15
N GLU A 74 1.19 -18.85 16.02
CA GLU A 74 0.72 -17.97 17.07
C GLU A 74 1.81 -17.49 18.07
N PRO A 75 2.78 -18.33 18.48
CA PRO A 75 3.82 -17.90 19.41
C PRO A 75 4.72 -16.77 18.92
N HIS A 76 4.71 -16.53 17.61
CA HIS A 76 5.65 -15.67 16.92
C HIS A 76 5.01 -14.46 16.25
N LEU A 77 3.76 -14.12 16.64
CA LEU A 77 3.07 -12.92 16.16
C LEU A 77 3.85 -11.66 16.53
N ILE A 78 4.50 -11.08 15.52
CA ILE A 78 5.10 -9.76 15.69
C ILE A 78 3.99 -8.73 15.95
N GLN A 79 4.21 -7.82 16.89
CA GLN A 79 3.27 -6.73 17.10
C GLN A 79 3.50 -5.64 16.05
N PRO A 80 2.44 -4.90 15.64
CA PRO A 80 2.57 -3.85 14.62
C PRO A 80 3.64 -2.80 14.95
N GLU A 81 3.82 -2.45 16.21
CA GLU A 81 4.85 -1.51 16.68
C GLU A 81 6.27 -2.05 16.44
N GLU A 82 6.48 -3.33 16.74
CA GLU A 82 7.74 -4.01 16.51
C GLU A 82 7.99 -4.20 15.00
N ALA A 83 6.94 -4.55 14.25
CA ALA A 83 7.02 -4.67 12.79
C ALA A 83 7.43 -3.34 12.15
N LEU A 84 6.84 -2.22 12.55
CA LEU A 84 7.20 -0.89 12.04
C LEU A 84 8.68 -0.60 12.26
N SER A 85 9.19 -0.81 13.48
CA SER A 85 10.61 -0.59 13.80
C SER A 85 11.53 -1.44 12.94
N LYS A 86 11.15 -2.71 12.70
CA LYS A 86 11.90 -3.60 11.82
C LYS A 86 11.86 -3.16 10.34
N TYR A 87 10.70 -2.67 9.84
CA TYR A 87 10.58 -2.13 8.48
C TYR A 87 11.47 -0.90 8.29
N VAL A 88 11.45 0.04 9.23
CA VAL A 88 12.30 1.24 9.18
C VAL A 88 13.78 0.85 9.20
N SER A 89 14.17 -0.06 10.09
CA SER A 89 15.54 -0.56 10.18
C SER A 89 15.99 -1.23 8.87
N LEU A 90 15.14 -2.08 8.29
CA LEU A 90 15.43 -2.78 7.03
C LEU A 90 15.57 -1.80 5.85
N VAL A 91 14.67 -0.82 5.76
CA VAL A 91 14.71 0.22 4.73
C VAL A 91 15.99 1.05 4.84
N ASN A 92 16.37 1.44 6.06
CA ASN A 92 17.59 2.22 6.31
C ASN A 92 18.87 1.42 6.04
N GLU A 93 18.86 0.11 6.31
CA GLU A 93 20.00 -0.77 6.01
C GLU A 93 20.15 -1.01 4.51
N LYS A 94 19.04 -1.36 3.84
CA LYS A 94 19.06 -1.80 2.43
C LYS A 94 19.00 -0.65 1.44
N LYS A 95 18.52 0.52 1.86
CA LYS A 95 18.46 1.75 1.07
C LYS A 95 17.82 1.55 -0.31
N PRO A 96 16.56 1.05 -0.40
CA PRO A 96 15.83 1.04 -1.65
C PRO A 96 15.69 2.46 -2.21
N GLY A 97 15.40 2.60 -3.48
CA GLY A 97 15.15 3.90 -4.09
C GLY A 97 13.93 4.63 -3.54
N GLY A 98 13.00 3.91 -2.90
CA GLY A 98 11.83 4.47 -2.22
C GLY A 98 11.18 3.51 -1.24
N PHE A 99 10.45 4.06 -0.27
CA PHE A 99 9.61 3.33 0.68
C PHE A 99 8.15 3.72 0.48
N LEU A 100 7.31 2.75 0.09
CA LEU A 100 5.90 2.94 -0.22
C LEU A 100 5.03 2.29 0.85
N MET A 101 4.08 3.05 1.38
CA MET A 101 3.04 2.59 2.30
C MET A 101 1.68 2.73 1.60
N THR A 102 1.03 1.60 1.31
CA THR A 102 -0.22 1.56 0.54
C THR A 102 -1.48 1.49 1.41
N GLY A 103 -1.48 2.25 2.51
CA GLY A 103 -2.67 2.52 3.34
C GLY A 103 -2.86 1.58 4.52
N ASP A 104 -3.83 1.93 5.35
CA ASP A 104 -4.19 1.25 6.60
C ASP A 104 -2.97 1.06 7.52
N MET A 105 -2.19 2.13 7.64
CA MET A 105 -1.05 2.14 8.57
C MET A 105 -1.52 2.19 10.02
N LEU A 106 -2.67 2.84 10.28
CA LEU A 106 -3.32 2.87 11.59
C LEU A 106 -4.59 2.00 11.58
N ASN A 107 -4.92 1.41 12.73
CA ASN A 107 -6.20 0.72 12.89
C ASN A 107 -7.32 1.69 13.25
N ASP A 108 -7.04 2.58 14.19
CA ASP A 108 -7.96 3.61 14.65
C ASP A 108 -7.20 4.92 14.87
N PHE A 109 -7.92 6.04 14.66
CA PHE A 109 -7.36 7.34 14.93
C PHE A 109 -7.08 7.55 16.42
N ASN A 110 -5.83 7.83 16.74
CA ASN A 110 -5.40 8.36 18.02
C ASN A 110 -4.10 9.15 17.83
N LYS A 111 -4.02 10.31 18.48
CA LYS A 111 -2.85 11.18 18.32
C LYS A 111 -1.54 10.51 18.70
N GLU A 112 -1.52 9.72 19.77
CA GLU A 112 -0.32 9.00 20.22
C GLU A 112 0.15 7.96 19.20
N THR A 113 -0.80 7.30 18.52
CA THR A 113 -0.49 6.34 17.46
C THR A 113 0.11 7.03 16.25
N ILE A 114 -0.44 8.21 15.86
CA ILE A 114 0.11 9.03 14.77
C ILE A 114 1.49 9.56 15.13
N ASP A 115 1.66 10.07 16.34
CA ASP A 115 2.96 10.59 16.81
C ASP A 115 4.02 9.47 16.76
N PHE A 116 3.69 8.26 17.25
CA PHE A 116 4.57 7.11 17.20
C PHE A 116 4.96 6.70 15.75
N LEU A 117 3.97 6.68 14.84
CA LEU A 117 4.23 6.45 13.42
C LEU A 117 5.08 7.57 12.83
N GLY A 118 4.77 8.82 13.17
CA GLY A 118 5.51 9.99 12.71
C GLY A 118 6.97 9.99 13.15
N ASP A 119 7.25 9.63 14.39
CA ASP A 119 8.61 9.49 14.92
C ASP A 119 9.38 8.40 14.14
N ALA A 120 8.75 7.25 13.92
CA ALA A 120 9.35 6.17 13.13
C ALA A 120 9.62 6.60 11.67
N LEU A 121 8.70 7.34 11.04
CA LEU A 121 8.91 7.88 9.70
C LEU A 121 10.00 8.96 9.65
N GLY A 122 10.19 9.69 10.73
CA GLY A 122 11.30 10.66 10.91
C GLY A 122 12.68 10.00 10.87
N GLU A 123 12.78 8.71 11.18
CA GLU A 123 14.01 7.93 11.10
C GLU A 123 14.31 7.37 9.71
N VAL A 124 13.34 7.40 8.78
CA VAL A 124 13.51 6.86 7.43
C VAL A 124 14.48 7.73 6.63
N THR A 125 15.53 7.12 6.09
CA THR A 125 16.63 7.81 5.37
C THR A 125 16.47 7.81 3.84
N VAL A 126 15.44 7.17 3.31
CA VAL A 126 15.12 7.16 1.88
C VAL A 126 13.83 7.95 1.61
N PRO A 127 13.58 8.39 0.37
CA PRO A 127 12.27 8.97 0.05
C PRO A 127 11.13 8.01 0.40
N TYR A 128 10.07 8.53 1.00
CA TYR A 128 8.89 7.71 1.29
C TYR A 128 7.60 8.36 0.80
N MET A 129 6.60 7.52 0.56
CA MET A 129 5.23 7.90 0.24
C MET A 129 4.26 7.06 1.06
N TRP A 130 3.30 7.71 1.69
CA TRP A 130 2.17 7.07 2.33
C TRP A 130 0.88 7.52 1.63
N VAL A 131 0.13 6.59 1.04
CA VAL A 131 -1.23 6.79 0.55
C VAL A 131 -2.21 6.31 1.61
N ARG A 132 -3.37 6.96 1.73
CA ARG A 132 -4.33 6.62 2.78
C ARG A 132 -5.12 5.36 2.44
N GLY A 133 -5.47 4.59 3.47
CA GLY A 133 -6.43 3.52 3.42
C GLY A 133 -7.78 3.89 4.06
N ASN A 134 -8.70 2.95 4.14
CA ASN A 134 -10.04 3.21 4.67
C ASN A 134 -10.05 3.43 6.20
N HIS A 135 -9.04 2.99 6.92
CA HIS A 135 -8.86 3.27 8.35
C HIS A 135 -8.35 4.70 8.61
N GLU A 136 -7.83 5.39 7.60
CA GLU A 136 -7.40 6.80 7.68
C GLU A 136 -8.46 7.79 7.16
N VAL A 137 -9.72 7.38 7.00
CA VAL A 137 -10.79 8.28 6.59
C VAL A 137 -11.18 9.25 7.72
N GLY A 138 -11.16 10.55 7.45
CA GLY A 138 -11.37 11.60 8.45
C GLY A 138 -10.08 12.07 9.11
N ASN A 139 -10.17 13.03 10.04
CA ASN A 139 -9.04 13.57 10.80
C ASN A 139 -7.86 14.04 9.91
N ASP A 140 -8.20 14.64 8.77
CA ASP A 140 -7.25 15.00 7.70
C ASP A 140 -6.06 15.83 8.21
N GLU A 141 -6.28 16.75 9.17
CA GLU A 141 -5.24 17.60 9.74
C GLU A 141 -4.07 16.84 10.37
N PHE A 142 -4.31 15.61 10.83
CA PHE A 142 -3.27 14.78 11.42
C PHE A 142 -2.51 13.93 10.40
N TYR A 143 -3.14 13.59 9.28
CA TYR A 143 -2.52 12.78 8.23
C TYR A 143 -1.77 13.62 7.19
N LEU A 144 -2.26 14.82 6.89
CA LEU A 144 -1.69 15.71 5.86
C LEU A 144 -0.18 15.97 6.01
N PRO A 145 0.41 16.09 7.22
CA PRO A 145 1.86 16.25 7.36
C PRO A 145 2.66 15.10 6.72
N TYR A 146 2.08 13.92 6.62
CA TYR A 146 2.74 12.70 6.11
C TYR A 146 2.28 12.33 4.70
N THR A 147 0.99 12.51 4.41
CA THR A 147 0.38 12.11 3.14
C THR A 147 0.34 13.23 2.11
N GLY A 148 0.53 14.48 2.54
CA GLY A 148 0.40 15.66 1.67
C GLY A 148 -1.06 16.02 1.38
N SER A 149 -1.27 17.19 0.78
CA SER A 149 -2.59 17.73 0.40
C SER A 149 -2.87 17.63 -1.11
N ASP A 150 -1.89 17.23 -1.90
CA ASP A 150 -2.04 17.12 -3.35
C ASP A 150 -2.95 15.95 -3.72
N LEU A 151 -3.81 16.13 -4.73
CA LEU A 151 -4.67 15.07 -5.28
C LEU A 151 -3.84 13.87 -5.77
N VAL A 152 -2.68 14.15 -6.36
CA VAL A 152 -1.72 13.14 -6.80
C VAL A 152 -0.34 13.50 -6.26
N ARG A 153 0.17 12.67 -5.38
CA ARG A 153 1.54 12.80 -4.88
C ARG A 153 2.49 12.01 -5.77
N ILE A 154 3.60 12.62 -6.18
CA ILE A 154 4.57 11.97 -7.07
C ILE A 154 5.86 11.68 -6.31
N MET A 155 6.28 10.42 -6.28
CA MET A 155 7.60 9.99 -5.81
C MET A 155 8.34 9.31 -6.97
N ARG A 156 9.48 9.89 -7.36
CA ARG A 156 10.30 9.34 -8.45
C ARG A 156 11.42 8.48 -7.91
N VAL A 157 11.54 7.27 -8.44
CA VAL A 157 12.63 6.34 -8.19
C VAL A 157 13.27 6.03 -9.53
N GLY A 158 14.35 6.75 -9.85
CA GLY A 158 14.91 6.77 -11.19
C GLY A 158 13.86 7.20 -12.22
N LYS A 159 13.59 6.35 -13.21
CA LYS A 159 12.53 6.58 -14.23
C LYS A 159 11.15 6.07 -13.82
N VAL A 160 11.00 5.43 -12.68
CA VAL A 160 9.69 5.01 -12.18
C VAL A 160 9.05 6.15 -11.40
N SER A 161 7.87 6.58 -11.81
CA SER A 161 7.08 7.61 -11.12
C SER A 161 5.89 6.99 -10.41
N LEU A 162 5.98 6.86 -9.10
CA LEU A 162 4.88 6.43 -8.26
C LEU A 162 3.89 7.59 -8.11
N LEU A 163 2.66 7.40 -8.56
CA LEU A 163 1.54 8.33 -8.46
C LEU A 163 0.65 7.89 -7.31
N GLY A 164 0.83 8.47 -6.14
CA GLY A 164 0.05 8.15 -4.94
C GLY A 164 -1.27 8.91 -4.93
N ILE A 165 -2.37 8.20 -4.71
CA ILE A 165 -3.72 8.76 -4.64
C ILE A 165 -4.48 8.24 -3.42
N ASP A 166 -5.45 9.03 -2.97
CA ASP A 166 -6.39 8.64 -1.92
C ASP A 166 -7.67 8.05 -2.54
N ASN A 167 -7.81 6.74 -2.48
CA ASN A 167 -9.06 6.04 -2.81
C ASN A 167 -9.71 5.36 -1.59
N SER A 168 -9.37 5.80 -0.39
CA SER A 168 -9.80 5.27 0.90
C SER A 168 -11.34 5.16 1.05
N ARG A 169 -12.08 6.01 0.34
CA ARG A 169 -13.56 5.99 0.32
C ARG A 169 -14.16 5.06 -0.74
N LYS A 170 -13.35 4.19 -1.35
CA LYS A 170 -13.76 3.30 -2.46
C LYS A 170 -14.35 4.09 -3.65
N LYS A 171 -13.76 5.26 -3.95
CA LYS A 171 -14.20 6.15 -5.02
C LYS A 171 -13.02 6.87 -5.65
N ILE A 172 -13.17 7.19 -6.94
CA ILE A 172 -12.26 8.07 -7.69
C ILE A 172 -13.09 9.22 -8.28
N PRO A 173 -13.25 10.33 -7.54
CA PRO A 173 -13.96 11.50 -8.03
C PRO A 173 -13.36 12.03 -9.35
N LYS A 174 -14.16 12.68 -10.16
CA LYS A 174 -13.77 13.19 -11.48
C LYS A 174 -12.53 14.10 -11.43
N GLU A 175 -12.42 14.93 -10.39
CA GLU A 175 -11.26 15.80 -10.18
C GLU A 175 -9.98 14.98 -9.96
N LEU A 176 -10.03 13.97 -9.09
CA LEU A 176 -8.91 13.06 -8.84
C LEU A 176 -8.55 12.28 -10.11
N ALA A 177 -9.54 11.73 -10.81
CA ALA A 177 -9.34 11.03 -12.08
C ALA A 177 -8.64 11.93 -13.12
N GLY A 178 -9.07 13.19 -13.23
CA GLY A 178 -8.45 14.19 -14.12
C GLY A 178 -7.00 14.47 -13.73
N ALA A 179 -6.71 14.64 -12.44
CA ALA A 179 -5.36 14.85 -11.95
C ALA A 179 -4.43 13.66 -12.24
N VAL A 180 -4.91 12.43 -12.02
CA VAL A 180 -4.14 11.20 -12.33
C VAL A 180 -3.85 11.11 -13.82
N LYS A 181 -4.85 11.33 -14.69
CA LYS A 181 -4.69 11.33 -16.15
C LYS A 181 -3.63 12.34 -16.59
N ALA A 182 -3.68 13.56 -16.07
CA ALA A 182 -2.72 14.63 -16.38
C ALA A 182 -1.30 14.29 -15.90
N CYS A 183 -1.15 13.85 -14.64
CA CYS A 183 0.16 13.47 -14.09
C CYS A 183 0.77 12.29 -14.84
N ALA A 184 -0.02 11.25 -15.12
CA ALA A 184 0.47 10.07 -15.85
C ALA A 184 0.93 10.41 -17.27
N ALA A 185 0.16 11.26 -17.96
CA ALA A 185 0.52 11.72 -19.31
C ALA A 185 1.82 12.58 -19.28
N GLU A 186 1.96 13.47 -18.31
CA GLU A 186 3.15 14.31 -18.18
C GLU A 186 4.39 13.50 -17.83
N GLU A 187 4.30 12.57 -16.85
CA GLU A 187 5.44 11.70 -16.50
C GLU A 187 5.86 10.84 -17.70
N SER A 188 4.91 10.29 -18.45
CA SER A 188 5.19 9.54 -19.67
C SER A 188 5.85 10.42 -20.75
N ARG A 189 5.36 11.66 -20.93
CA ARG A 189 5.90 12.63 -21.90
C ARG A 189 7.36 12.97 -21.64
N ILE A 190 7.77 13.06 -20.37
CA ILE A 190 9.16 13.34 -19.98
C ILE A 190 10.02 12.08 -19.89
N GLY A 191 9.50 10.91 -20.29
CA GLY A 191 10.22 9.64 -20.39
C GLY A 191 10.25 8.82 -19.10
N ASN A 192 9.40 9.14 -18.14
CA ASN A 192 9.18 8.34 -16.94
C ASN A 192 8.10 7.29 -17.15
N ILE A 193 8.05 6.30 -16.27
CA ILE A 193 7.10 5.19 -16.29
C ILE A 193 6.12 5.38 -15.13
N PRO A 194 4.86 5.78 -15.39
CA PRO A 194 3.87 5.97 -14.35
C PRO A 194 3.43 4.64 -13.73
N VAL A 195 3.46 4.57 -12.41
CA VAL A 195 2.95 3.47 -11.58
C VAL A 195 1.96 4.06 -10.58
N LEU A 196 0.73 3.58 -10.57
CA LEU A 196 -0.31 4.07 -9.68
C LEU A 196 -0.17 3.39 -8.31
N ALA A 197 -0.12 4.16 -7.25
CA ALA A 197 -0.12 3.68 -5.86
C ALA A 197 -1.41 4.13 -5.17
N MET A 198 -2.19 3.18 -4.67
CA MET A 198 -3.45 3.42 -3.98
C MET A 198 -3.72 2.29 -2.98
N HIS A 199 -4.73 2.44 -2.12
CA HIS A 199 -5.01 1.42 -1.12
C HIS A 199 -5.91 0.31 -1.66
N ILE A 200 -7.11 0.67 -2.12
CA ILE A 200 -8.15 -0.29 -2.52
C ILE A 200 -7.89 -0.78 -3.95
N PRO A 201 -7.72 -2.08 -4.17
CA PRO A 201 -7.47 -2.64 -5.50
C PRO A 201 -8.69 -2.52 -6.42
N VAL A 202 -8.43 -2.52 -7.74
CA VAL A 202 -9.47 -2.43 -8.75
C VAL A 202 -9.95 -3.81 -9.21
N LYS A 203 -11.26 -3.88 -9.52
CA LYS A 203 -11.88 -4.99 -10.22
C LYS A 203 -12.26 -4.53 -11.63
N THR A 204 -11.76 -5.24 -12.62
CA THR A 204 -12.04 -5.02 -14.04
C THR A 204 -12.50 -6.32 -14.69
N PRO A 205 -13.01 -6.29 -15.94
CA PRO A 205 -13.33 -7.52 -16.67
C PRO A 205 -12.13 -8.47 -16.84
N TYR A 206 -10.91 -7.95 -16.81
CA TYR A 206 -9.69 -8.72 -17.01
C TYR A 206 -9.25 -9.53 -15.79
N ASN A 207 -9.60 -9.08 -14.57
CA ASN A 207 -9.21 -9.76 -13.33
C ASN A 207 -10.39 -10.28 -12.51
N THR A 208 -11.59 -10.35 -13.06
CA THR A 208 -12.78 -10.79 -12.34
C THR A 208 -12.63 -12.20 -11.78
N ALA A 209 -12.01 -13.12 -12.51
CA ALA A 209 -11.78 -14.49 -12.04
C ALA A 209 -10.75 -14.54 -10.91
N GLU A 210 -9.63 -13.84 -11.05
CA GLU A 210 -8.54 -13.81 -10.09
C GLU A 210 -8.92 -13.11 -8.79
N THR A 211 -9.76 -12.06 -8.89
CA THR A 211 -10.24 -11.30 -7.72
C THR A 211 -11.48 -11.90 -7.07
N SER A 212 -12.05 -12.98 -7.63
CA SER A 212 -13.25 -13.64 -7.09
C SER A 212 -13.05 -14.30 -5.71
N ILE A 213 -11.80 -14.46 -5.29
CA ILE A 213 -11.46 -14.94 -3.94
C ILE A 213 -11.71 -13.90 -2.85
N PHE A 214 -11.82 -12.60 -3.23
CA PHE A 214 -12.09 -11.52 -2.31
C PHE A 214 -13.57 -11.18 -2.30
N ASP A 215 -14.08 -10.72 -1.14
CA ASP A 215 -15.39 -10.11 -1.07
C ASP A 215 -15.42 -8.88 -2.00
N PRO A 216 -16.43 -8.72 -2.86
CA PRO A 216 -16.57 -7.56 -3.73
C PRO A 216 -16.52 -6.21 -2.98
N TYR A 217 -16.87 -6.20 -1.71
CA TYR A 217 -16.78 -5.02 -0.86
C TYR A 217 -15.34 -4.45 -0.79
N PHE A 218 -14.32 -5.32 -0.85
CA PHE A 218 -12.91 -4.93 -0.77
C PHE A 218 -12.30 -4.48 -2.10
N LEU A 219 -13.11 -4.32 -3.16
CA LEU A 219 -12.61 -3.98 -4.49
C LEU A 219 -13.30 -2.72 -5.02
N LEU A 220 -12.56 -1.86 -5.69
CA LEU A 220 -13.12 -0.75 -6.45
C LEU A 220 -13.53 -1.27 -7.84
N GLY A 221 -14.82 -1.33 -8.10
CA GLY A 221 -15.39 -1.88 -9.34
C GLY A 221 -16.46 -2.92 -9.05
N GLY A 222 -17.15 -3.37 -10.08
CA GLY A 222 -18.30 -4.28 -9.97
C GLY A 222 -19.63 -3.53 -10.15
N ASP A 223 -20.73 -4.15 -9.69
CA ASP A 223 -22.08 -3.69 -10.01
C ASP A 223 -22.48 -2.42 -9.23
N ASP A 224 -21.80 -2.10 -8.13
CA ASP A 224 -22.04 -0.97 -7.23
C ASP A 224 -21.09 0.21 -7.43
N VAL A 225 -20.25 0.17 -8.48
CA VAL A 225 -19.30 1.23 -8.77
C VAL A 225 -20.04 2.51 -9.21
N ASP A 226 -19.64 3.66 -8.66
CA ASP A 226 -20.20 4.95 -9.08
C ASP A 226 -19.72 5.34 -10.49
N PRO A 227 -20.47 6.20 -11.22
CA PRO A 227 -20.18 6.51 -12.61
C PRO A 227 -18.79 7.13 -12.85
N GLU A 228 -18.30 7.98 -11.93
CA GLU A 228 -16.98 8.64 -12.07
C GLU A 228 -15.85 7.62 -11.91
N SER A 229 -15.96 6.75 -10.91
CA SER A 229 -15.02 5.65 -10.72
C SER A 229 -15.06 4.67 -11.89
N ALA A 230 -16.25 4.35 -12.43
CA ALA A 230 -16.38 3.48 -13.62
C ALA A 230 -15.68 4.08 -14.85
N GLU A 231 -15.81 5.39 -15.08
CA GLU A 231 -15.09 6.10 -16.15
C GLU A 231 -13.56 6.03 -15.96
N PHE A 232 -13.09 6.17 -14.72
CA PHE A 232 -11.65 6.02 -14.43
C PHE A 232 -11.16 4.59 -14.64
N LEU A 233 -11.94 3.59 -14.24
CA LEU A 233 -11.60 2.18 -14.48
C LEU A 233 -11.56 1.87 -15.99
N ALA A 234 -12.46 2.44 -16.79
CA ALA A 234 -12.42 2.32 -18.25
C ALA A 234 -11.14 2.93 -18.83
N TYR A 235 -10.75 4.14 -18.37
CA TYR A 235 -9.49 4.75 -18.79
C TYR A 235 -8.26 3.88 -18.48
N LEU A 236 -8.20 3.22 -17.32
CA LEU A 236 -7.08 2.34 -16.98
C LEU A 236 -6.89 1.20 -17.98
N GLN A 237 -7.98 0.80 -18.67
CA GLN A 237 -8.00 -0.29 -19.64
C GLN A 237 -7.70 0.16 -21.07
N GLU A 238 -7.62 1.46 -21.33
CA GLU A 238 -7.27 1.99 -22.64
C GLU A 238 -5.81 1.67 -23.00
N ASP A 239 -5.55 1.38 -24.27
CA ASP A 239 -4.19 1.20 -24.79
C ASP A 239 -3.35 2.48 -24.65
N SER A 240 -4.02 3.64 -24.70
CA SER A 240 -3.42 4.96 -24.54
C SER A 240 -3.03 5.30 -23.10
N CYS A 241 -3.57 4.59 -22.11
CA CYS A 241 -3.27 4.82 -20.70
C CYS A 241 -1.80 4.47 -20.38
N PRO A 242 -0.96 5.43 -19.96
CA PRO A 242 0.45 5.19 -19.74
C PRO A 242 0.76 4.50 -18.41
N ILE A 243 -0.22 4.29 -17.55
CA ILE A 243 -0.04 3.60 -16.27
C ILE A 243 0.35 2.14 -16.52
N ALA A 244 1.56 1.76 -16.08
CA ALA A 244 2.13 0.45 -16.37
C ALA A 244 1.78 -0.61 -15.31
N LEU A 245 1.52 -0.16 -14.07
CA LEU A 245 1.32 -1.01 -12.91
C LEU A 245 0.44 -0.31 -11.87
N ILE A 246 -0.32 -1.09 -11.10
CA ILE A 246 -1.00 -0.62 -9.89
C ILE A 246 -0.41 -1.34 -8.67
N LEU A 247 -0.09 -0.58 -7.61
CA LEU A 247 0.37 -1.07 -6.31
C LEU A 247 -0.68 -0.74 -5.27
N CYS A 248 -1.13 -1.74 -4.52
CA CYS A 248 -2.21 -1.59 -3.54
C CYS A 248 -2.05 -2.51 -2.33
N GLY A 249 -2.99 -2.42 -1.38
CA GLY A 249 -3.10 -3.24 -0.17
C GLY A 249 -4.53 -3.72 0.03
N HIS A 250 -5.11 -3.44 1.22
CA HIS A 250 -6.51 -3.60 1.60
C HIS A 250 -7.01 -5.04 1.76
N VAL A 251 -6.64 -5.93 0.88
CA VAL A 251 -7.11 -7.34 0.92
C VAL A 251 -6.27 -8.21 1.86
N HIS A 252 -5.30 -7.61 2.55
CA HIS A 252 -4.38 -8.23 3.52
C HIS A 252 -3.60 -9.43 2.98
N GLY A 253 -3.71 -9.73 1.70
CA GLY A 253 -3.11 -10.89 1.05
C GLY A 253 -2.25 -10.50 -0.13
N HIS A 254 -1.19 -11.27 -0.33
CA HIS A 254 -0.37 -11.12 -1.51
C HIS A 254 -1.13 -11.63 -2.75
N HIS A 255 -1.38 -10.75 -3.69
CA HIS A 255 -2.13 -11.08 -4.90
C HIS A 255 -1.63 -10.29 -6.11
N ILE A 256 -1.54 -10.96 -7.25
CA ILE A 256 -1.23 -10.34 -8.53
C ILE A 256 -2.32 -10.71 -9.52
N SER A 257 -2.87 -9.70 -10.20
CA SER A 257 -3.85 -9.87 -11.27
C SER A 257 -3.59 -8.91 -12.41
N GLU A 258 -4.24 -9.10 -13.56
CA GLU A 258 -4.21 -8.15 -14.68
C GLU A 258 -5.42 -7.23 -14.62
N PHE A 259 -5.22 -5.90 -14.57
CA PHE A 259 -6.33 -4.96 -14.67
C PHE A 259 -6.63 -4.50 -16.09
N ALA A 260 -5.69 -4.73 -17.02
CA ALA A 260 -5.81 -4.52 -18.45
C ALA A 260 -4.81 -5.44 -19.16
N PRO A 261 -4.90 -5.68 -20.49
CA PRO A 261 -3.99 -6.58 -21.20
C PRO A 261 -2.53 -6.23 -20.98
N GLY A 262 -1.77 -7.17 -20.38
CA GLY A 262 -0.36 -7.01 -20.05
C GLY A 262 -0.03 -6.02 -18.94
N LYS A 263 -1.03 -5.40 -18.29
CA LYS A 263 -0.85 -4.46 -17.16
C LYS A 263 -1.31 -5.11 -15.88
N LYS A 264 -0.44 -5.10 -14.87
CA LYS A 264 -0.65 -5.82 -13.61
C LYS A 264 -1.06 -4.91 -12.48
N GLN A 265 -1.81 -5.47 -11.55
CA GLN A 265 -2.06 -4.96 -10.22
C GLN A 265 -1.40 -5.89 -9.20
N LEU A 266 -0.72 -5.32 -8.22
CA LEU A 266 -0.08 -6.06 -7.13
C LEU A 266 -0.65 -5.57 -5.80
N CYS A 267 -1.30 -6.47 -5.06
CA CYS A 267 -1.69 -6.25 -3.68
C CYS A 267 -0.56 -6.74 -2.76
N CYS A 268 -0.08 -5.86 -1.89
CA CYS A 268 0.89 -6.22 -0.86
C CYS A 268 0.19 -6.99 0.26
N SER A 269 0.85 -8.00 0.79
CA SER A 269 0.40 -8.68 2.00
C SER A 269 0.49 -7.74 3.21
N SER A 270 -0.28 -8.05 4.26
CA SER A 270 -0.40 -7.16 5.41
C SER A 270 0.87 -7.09 6.25
N ALA A 271 1.30 -5.86 6.53
CA ALA A 271 2.44 -5.57 7.38
C ALA A 271 2.21 -5.95 8.85
N MET A 272 0.96 -6.04 9.30
CA MET A 272 0.64 -6.48 10.66
C MET A 272 1.04 -7.93 10.97
N VAL A 273 1.34 -8.72 9.94
CA VAL A 273 1.85 -10.10 10.08
C VAL A 273 3.32 -10.23 9.71
N GLY A 274 4.06 -9.13 9.69
CA GLY A 274 5.49 -9.14 9.33
C GLY A 274 5.75 -9.34 7.83
N SER A 275 4.74 -9.20 6.97
CA SER A 275 4.89 -9.39 5.52
C SER A 275 5.07 -8.04 4.80
N CYS A 276 5.90 -8.03 3.77
CA CYS A 276 6.21 -6.85 2.96
C CYS A 276 6.67 -7.26 1.56
N ALA A 277 6.74 -6.31 0.65
CA ALA A 277 7.21 -6.56 -0.70
C ALA A 277 8.49 -5.76 -1.03
N LEU A 278 9.43 -6.39 -1.70
CA LEU A 278 10.49 -5.73 -2.42
C LEU A 278 10.16 -5.76 -3.91
N LEU A 279 9.88 -4.60 -4.46
CA LEU A 279 9.60 -4.41 -5.87
C LEU A 279 10.91 -4.10 -6.58
N ARG A 280 11.32 -4.98 -7.51
CA ARG A 280 12.48 -4.77 -8.37
C ARG A 280 11.99 -4.51 -9.77
N PHE A 281 12.00 -3.27 -10.17
CA PHE A 281 11.71 -2.85 -11.54
C PHE A 281 12.96 -3.04 -12.38
N ILE A 282 12.86 -3.84 -13.43
CA ILE A 282 13.98 -4.16 -14.30
C ILE A 282 13.67 -3.74 -15.76
N PRO A 283 14.68 -3.51 -16.60
CA PRO A 283 14.48 -3.37 -18.04
C PRO A 283 13.74 -4.56 -18.64
N ALA A 284 12.70 -4.29 -19.48
CA ALA A 284 11.91 -5.32 -20.19
C ALA A 284 12.57 -5.74 -21.49
#